data_5d6cb970806d077fb70d5c9439c8f20c
#
_entry.id   5d6cb970806d077fb70d5c9439c8f20c
#
_cell.length_a   1.000
_cell.length_b   1.000
_cell.length_c   1.000
_cell.angle_alpha   90.00
_cell.angle_beta   90.00
_cell.angle_gamma   90.00
#
_symmetry.space_group_name_H-M   'P 1'
#
loop_
_entity.id
_entity.type
_entity.pdbx_description
1 polymer ?
#
loop_
_entity_poly.entity_id
_entity_poly.type
_entity_poly.pdbx_seq_one_letter_code
_entity_poly.pdbx_strand_id
1 'polypeptide(L)'
;MTWGNAFKNEFYELNVAGLTRKLPKVKINDELAIASFVMFGDTELIEACAEGIILHPDFAALNEIDLLCSPEAKSIPLVHAVARRLDINYVIARKSVKGYMSDPVIEKVQSITTIGAQTLVLDKSDVEKLKGRNICIIDDVVSTGGSLIGLENMLKKIDCEVVCKAAVLLEEAGYDKDDLVYLEKLPIFKPKN
;
A
#
# COMPACT_ATOMS: atom_id res chain seq x y z
N MET A 1 6.58 -13.78 24.68
CA MET A 1 7.07 -12.37 24.65
C MET A 1 5.87 -11.49 24.97
N THR A 2 5.85 -10.87 26.14
CA THR A 2 4.81 -9.91 26.52
C THR A 2 5.13 -8.59 25.84
N TRP A 3 4.33 -8.20 24.87
CA TRP A 3 4.39 -6.88 24.26
C TRP A 3 4.13 -5.85 25.37
N GLY A 4 5.16 -5.05 25.67
CA GLY A 4 5.10 -4.07 26.73
C GLY A 4 3.99 -3.03 26.50
N ASN A 5 3.26 -2.74 27.57
CA ASN A 5 2.03 -1.95 27.64
C ASN A 5 2.19 -0.43 27.43
N ALA A 6 3.20 0.07 26.71
CA ALA A 6 3.50 1.51 26.63
C ALA A 6 2.39 2.37 26.00
N PHE A 7 1.44 1.76 25.27
CA PHE A 7 0.32 2.45 24.63
C PHE A 7 -1.05 1.78 24.86
N LYS A 8 -1.20 1.03 25.96
CA LYS A 8 -2.47 0.37 26.27
C LYS A 8 -3.57 1.42 26.38
N ASN A 9 -4.53 1.39 25.42
CA ASN A 9 -5.64 2.33 25.27
C ASN A 9 -5.27 3.74 24.74
N GLU A 10 -4.10 3.97 24.14
CA GLU A 10 -3.84 5.21 23.40
C GLU A 10 -4.24 5.05 21.94
N PHE A 11 -4.95 6.06 21.42
CA PHE A 11 -5.40 6.11 20.04
C PHE A 11 -4.89 7.39 19.36
N TYR A 12 -4.71 7.30 18.06
CA TYR A 12 -4.57 8.44 17.17
C TYR A 12 -5.89 8.63 16.41
N GLU A 13 -6.40 9.84 16.38
CA GLU A 13 -7.59 10.17 15.61
C GLU A 13 -7.17 10.59 14.20
N LEU A 14 -7.47 9.72 13.24
CA LEU A 14 -7.20 9.94 11.83
C LEU A 14 -8.44 10.54 11.17
N ASN A 15 -8.24 11.67 10.46
CA ASN A 15 -9.24 12.25 9.57
C ASN A 15 -8.78 12.04 8.13
N VAL A 16 -9.50 11.24 7.35
CA VAL A 16 -9.16 10.93 5.95
C VAL A 16 -10.42 10.72 5.13
N ALA A 17 -10.44 11.25 3.91
CA ALA A 17 -11.57 11.13 2.98
C ALA A 17 -12.93 11.55 3.61
N GLY A 18 -12.93 12.59 4.47
CA GLY A 18 -14.12 13.08 5.16
C GLY A 18 -14.60 12.22 6.35
N LEU A 19 -13.87 11.18 6.70
CA LEU A 19 -14.20 10.26 7.79
C LEU A 19 -13.18 10.36 8.92
N THR A 20 -13.64 10.08 10.15
CA THR A 20 -12.77 10.01 11.32
C THR A 20 -12.69 8.57 11.81
N ARG A 21 -11.46 8.09 12.09
CA ARG A 21 -11.21 6.75 12.66
C ARG A 21 -10.21 6.83 13.80
N LYS A 22 -10.40 5.99 14.83
CA LYS A 22 -9.48 5.85 15.97
C LYS A 22 -8.53 4.70 15.72
N LEU A 23 -7.26 5.00 15.49
CA LEU A 23 -6.21 4.03 15.25
C LEU A 23 -5.47 3.70 16.54
N PRO A 24 -5.33 2.42 16.93
CA PRO A 24 -4.54 2.07 18.10
C PRO A 24 -3.07 2.39 17.87
N LYS A 25 -2.41 3.00 18.87
CA LYS A 25 -0.96 3.19 18.83
C LYS A 25 -0.26 1.90 19.22
N VAL A 26 0.69 1.45 18.42
CA VAL A 26 1.42 0.20 18.60
C VAL A 26 2.91 0.48 18.65
N LYS A 27 3.57 0.02 19.71
CA LYS A 27 5.02 0.07 19.83
C LYS A 27 5.67 -0.95 18.90
N ILE A 28 6.55 -0.50 18.02
CA ILE A 28 7.34 -1.34 17.12
C ILE A 28 8.67 -1.73 17.78
N ASN A 29 9.34 -0.76 18.39
CA ASN A 29 10.58 -0.95 19.16
C ASN A 29 10.69 0.14 20.25
N ASP A 30 11.84 0.27 20.90
CA ASP A 30 12.01 1.23 22.00
C ASP A 30 12.05 2.69 21.55
N GLU A 31 12.22 2.96 20.27
CA GLU A 31 12.34 4.30 19.70
C GLU A 31 11.14 4.69 18.82
N LEU A 32 10.34 3.71 18.37
CA LEU A 32 9.30 3.90 17.38
C LEU A 32 7.97 3.26 17.80
N ALA A 33 6.91 4.05 17.70
CA ALA A 33 5.54 3.59 17.70
C ALA A 33 4.77 4.17 16.50
N ILE A 34 3.79 3.45 16.02
CA ILE A 34 2.96 3.83 14.87
C ILE A 34 1.48 3.81 15.26
N ALA A 35 0.66 4.54 14.51
CA ALA A 35 -0.78 4.35 14.52
C ALA A 35 -1.12 3.21 13.55
N SER A 36 -1.69 2.12 14.06
CA SER A 36 -1.96 0.94 13.25
C SER A 36 -3.19 1.16 12.38
N PHE A 37 -2.97 1.42 11.10
CA PHE A 37 -4.03 1.56 10.11
C PHE A 37 -4.38 0.19 9.51
N VAL A 38 -5.65 -0.17 9.61
CA VAL A 38 -6.21 -1.40 9.02
C VAL A 38 -7.60 -1.08 8.50
N MET A 39 -7.79 -1.15 7.19
CA MET A 39 -9.07 -0.85 6.55
C MET A 39 -9.91 -2.10 6.24
N PHE A 40 -9.45 -3.30 6.58
CA PHE A 40 -10.20 -4.53 6.39
C PHE A 40 -11.53 -4.50 7.14
N GLY A 41 -12.62 -4.76 6.42
CA GLY A 41 -13.97 -4.80 6.98
C GLY A 41 -14.63 -3.43 7.19
N ASP A 42 -13.91 -2.33 6.95
CA ASP A 42 -14.48 -0.97 6.98
C ASP A 42 -14.85 -0.52 5.56
N THR A 43 -16.01 -0.97 5.10
CA THR A 43 -16.48 -0.72 3.74
C THR A 43 -16.65 0.79 3.46
N GLU A 44 -17.16 1.54 4.43
CA GLU A 44 -17.35 3.00 4.29
C GLU A 44 -15.99 3.69 4.06
N LEU A 45 -14.98 3.34 4.85
CA LEU A 45 -13.64 3.89 4.72
C LEU A 45 -12.99 3.51 3.39
N ILE A 46 -13.11 2.24 2.96
CA ILE A 46 -12.58 1.75 1.70
C ILE A 46 -13.15 2.54 0.53
N GLU A 47 -14.49 2.68 0.50
CA GLU A 47 -15.20 3.36 -0.58
C GLU A 47 -14.87 4.87 -0.62
N ALA A 48 -14.83 5.54 0.55
CA ALA A 48 -14.47 6.94 0.64
C ALA A 48 -13.01 7.20 0.23
N CYS A 49 -12.07 6.34 0.65
CA CYS A 49 -10.67 6.46 0.25
C CYS A 49 -10.47 6.19 -1.25
N ALA A 50 -11.17 5.21 -1.83
CA ALA A 50 -11.11 4.95 -3.26
C ALA A 50 -11.60 6.15 -4.07
N GLU A 51 -12.70 6.78 -3.66
CA GLU A 51 -13.20 8.00 -4.27
C GLU A 51 -12.22 9.16 -4.10
N GLY A 52 -11.69 9.35 -2.89
CA GLY A 52 -10.70 10.38 -2.59
C GLY A 52 -9.45 10.28 -3.46
N ILE A 53 -8.92 9.07 -3.70
CA ILE A 53 -7.77 8.85 -4.59
C ILE A 53 -8.12 9.26 -6.02
N ILE A 54 -9.27 8.84 -6.55
CA ILE A 54 -9.67 9.13 -7.94
C ILE A 54 -9.90 10.62 -8.15
N LEU A 55 -10.44 11.31 -7.15
CA LEU A 55 -10.71 12.75 -7.20
C LEU A 55 -9.48 13.60 -6.86
N HIS A 56 -8.37 13.00 -6.41
CA HIS A 56 -7.15 13.75 -6.14
C HIS A 56 -6.65 14.41 -7.43
N PRO A 57 -6.30 15.72 -7.42
CA PRO A 57 -5.94 16.46 -8.65
C PRO A 57 -4.83 15.78 -9.47
N ASP A 58 -3.78 15.29 -8.81
CA ASP A 58 -2.66 14.64 -9.49
C ASP A 58 -3.04 13.29 -10.07
N PHE A 59 -3.98 12.55 -9.43
CA PHE A 59 -4.50 11.30 -9.97
C PHE A 59 -5.46 11.57 -11.13
N ALA A 60 -6.36 12.51 -10.98
CA ALA A 60 -7.35 12.88 -12.00
C ALA A 60 -6.72 13.47 -13.28
N ALA A 61 -5.50 14.01 -13.19
CA ALA A 61 -4.74 14.51 -14.33
C ALA A 61 -4.09 13.41 -15.19
N LEU A 62 -4.10 12.14 -14.72
CA LEU A 62 -3.53 11.02 -15.45
C LEU A 62 -4.47 10.55 -16.55
N ASN A 63 -3.94 10.38 -17.73
CA ASN A 63 -4.78 10.09 -18.92
C ASN A 63 -4.82 8.60 -19.31
N GLU A 64 -3.91 7.77 -18.84
CA GLU A 64 -3.78 6.41 -19.36
C GLU A 64 -3.31 5.43 -18.29
N ILE A 65 -4.23 4.97 -17.44
CA ILE A 65 -4.01 3.83 -16.55
C ILE A 65 -4.72 2.62 -17.18
N ASP A 66 -3.96 1.62 -17.59
CA ASP A 66 -4.50 0.38 -18.15
C ASP A 66 -4.91 -0.62 -17.08
N LEU A 67 -4.16 -0.66 -15.96
CA LEU A 67 -4.31 -1.69 -14.95
C LEU A 67 -3.73 -1.24 -13.62
N LEU A 68 -4.33 -1.69 -12.51
CA LEU A 68 -3.79 -1.43 -11.18
C LEU A 68 -2.94 -2.60 -10.71
N CYS A 69 -1.92 -2.31 -9.90
CA CYS A 69 -1.13 -3.31 -9.22
C CYS A 69 -1.02 -2.98 -7.72
N SER A 70 -1.15 -3.98 -6.86
CA SER A 70 -1.14 -3.76 -5.42
C SER A 70 -0.43 -4.90 -4.70
N PRO A 71 0.32 -4.61 -3.60
CA PRO A 71 0.91 -5.68 -2.80
C PRO A 71 -0.15 -6.37 -1.91
N GLU A 72 0.00 -7.67 -1.68
CA GLU A 72 -0.78 -8.40 -0.67
C GLU A 72 -0.48 -7.81 0.72
N ALA A 73 -1.44 -7.61 1.63
CA ALA A 73 -2.82 -8.03 1.57
C ALA A 73 -3.79 -6.88 1.92
N LYS A 74 -3.37 -5.88 2.74
CA LYS A 74 -4.28 -4.89 3.34
C LYS A 74 -4.92 -3.95 2.33
N SER A 75 -4.22 -3.67 1.25
CA SER A 75 -4.66 -2.81 0.14
C SER A 75 -5.62 -3.50 -0.86
N ILE A 76 -5.84 -4.83 -0.77
CA ILE A 76 -6.72 -5.55 -1.72
C ILE A 76 -8.13 -4.97 -1.81
N PRO A 77 -8.85 -4.67 -0.72
CA PRO A 77 -10.17 -4.07 -0.83
C PRO A 77 -10.15 -2.68 -1.48
N LEU A 78 -9.11 -1.89 -1.19
CA LEU A 78 -8.93 -0.56 -1.77
C LEU A 78 -8.70 -0.64 -3.29
N VAL A 79 -7.74 -1.46 -3.73
CA VAL A 79 -7.46 -1.59 -5.16
C VAL A 79 -8.67 -2.10 -5.94
N HIS A 80 -9.44 -3.02 -5.36
CA HIS A 80 -10.70 -3.48 -5.96
C HIS A 80 -11.72 -2.32 -6.08
N ALA A 81 -11.88 -1.50 -5.04
CA ALA A 81 -12.82 -0.37 -5.06
C ALA A 81 -12.41 0.71 -6.07
N VAL A 82 -11.09 1.00 -6.22
CA VAL A 82 -10.57 1.90 -7.24
C VAL A 82 -10.76 1.32 -8.63
N ALA A 83 -10.38 0.05 -8.86
CA ALA A 83 -10.50 -0.64 -10.15
C ALA A 83 -11.95 -0.65 -10.65
N ARG A 84 -12.90 -0.95 -9.76
CA ARG A 84 -14.34 -0.94 -10.08
C ARG A 84 -14.83 0.45 -10.52
N ARG A 85 -14.33 1.53 -9.91
CA ARG A 85 -14.72 2.89 -10.29
C ARG A 85 -14.13 3.35 -11.62
N LEU A 86 -12.91 2.88 -11.93
CA LEU A 86 -12.23 3.19 -13.18
C LEU A 86 -12.62 2.25 -14.33
N ASP A 87 -13.41 1.19 -14.03
CA ASP A 87 -13.76 0.12 -14.97
C ASP A 87 -12.54 -0.58 -15.61
N ILE A 88 -11.49 -0.80 -14.79
CA ILE A 88 -10.25 -1.49 -15.20
C ILE A 88 -9.96 -2.67 -14.29
N ASN A 89 -9.07 -3.55 -14.73
CA ASN A 89 -8.63 -4.71 -13.94
C ASN A 89 -7.49 -4.35 -12.97
N TYR A 90 -7.17 -5.30 -12.08
CA TYR A 90 -6.03 -5.19 -11.17
C TYR A 90 -5.32 -6.53 -10.97
N VAL A 91 -4.06 -6.46 -10.55
CA VAL A 91 -3.22 -7.61 -10.20
C VAL A 91 -2.70 -7.43 -8.76
N ILE A 92 -2.58 -8.56 -8.04
CA ILE A 92 -2.03 -8.58 -6.68
C ILE A 92 -0.67 -9.28 -6.66
N ALA A 93 0.37 -8.53 -6.31
CA ALA A 93 1.67 -9.10 -6.01
C ALA A 93 1.62 -9.82 -4.65
N ARG A 94 1.81 -11.16 -4.69
CA ARG A 94 1.69 -12.03 -3.51
C ARG A 94 2.96 -11.98 -2.66
N LYS A 95 2.85 -12.28 -1.37
CA LYS A 95 4.00 -12.33 -0.45
C LYS A 95 4.76 -13.67 -0.45
N SER A 96 4.26 -14.65 -1.17
CA SER A 96 4.90 -15.98 -1.28
C SER A 96 4.46 -16.69 -2.55
N VAL A 97 5.33 -17.55 -3.07
CA VAL A 97 4.98 -18.48 -4.14
C VAL A 97 3.88 -19.44 -3.66
N LYS A 98 2.89 -19.68 -4.49
CA LYS A 98 1.81 -20.65 -4.23
C LYS A 98 1.98 -21.87 -5.14
N GLY A 99 1.52 -23.02 -4.68
CA GLY A 99 1.70 -24.30 -5.38
C GLY A 99 1.05 -24.40 -6.78
N TYR A 100 0.17 -23.45 -7.12
CA TYR A 100 -0.47 -23.37 -8.43
C TYR A 100 0.23 -22.42 -9.42
N MET A 101 1.23 -21.65 -8.95
CA MET A 101 1.96 -20.70 -9.79
C MET A 101 2.92 -21.39 -10.73
N SER A 102 3.02 -20.89 -11.95
CA SER A 102 3.99 -21.34 -12.96
C SER A 102 4.93 -20.19 -13.31
N ASP A 103 6.22 -20.45 -13.38
CA ASP A 103 7.27 -19.49 -13.75
C ASP A 103 7.13 -18.11 -13.04
N PRO A 104 7.00 -18.06 -11.70
CA PRO A 104 6.72 -16.82 -11.00
C PRO A 104 7.92 -15.85 -11.06
N VAL A 105 7.63 -14.57 -11.26
CA VAL A 105 8.60 -13.49 -11.05
C VAL A 105 8.64 -13.14 -9.58
N ILE A 106 9.85 -13.12 -9.01
CA ILE A 106 10.07 -12.89 -7.58
C ILE A 106 10.97 -11.67 -7.38
N GLU A 107 10.55 -10.75 -6.50
CA GLU A 107 11.33 -9.61 -6.05
C GLU A 107 11.52 -9.66 -4.54
N LYS A 108 12.74 -9.41 -4.08
CA LYS A 108 13.04 -9.32 -2.64
C LYS A 108 12.90 -7.87 -2.18
N VAL A 109 12.13 -7.68 -1.12
CA VAL A 109 11.85 -6.36 -0.55
C VAL A 109 12.39 -6.29 0.86
N GLN A 110 13.04 -5.18 1.20
CA GLN A 110 13.40 -4.86 2.58
C GLN A 110 12.30 -4.00 3.20
N SER A 111 11.77 -4.42 4.34
CA SER A 111 10.80 -3.66 5.13
C SER A 111 11.34 -3.44 6.53
N ILE A 112 11.17 -2.23 7.07
CA ILE A 112 11.59 -1.90 8.45
C ILE A 112 10.63 -2.52 9.49
N THR A 113 9.39 -2.73 9.13
CA THR A 113 8.33 -3.20 10.05
C THR A 113 8.23 -4.72 10.16
N THR A 114 8.93 -5.46 9.32
CA THR A 114 8.88 -6.93 9.32
C THR A 114 10.28 -7.50 9.51
N ILE A 115 10.43 -8.37 10.51
CA ILE A 115 11.69 -9.11 10.74
C ILE A 115 11.85 -10.13 9.60
N GLY A 116 12.82 -9.90 8.70
CA GLY A 116 13.15 -10.76 7.58
C GLY A 116 12.92 -10.13 6.21
N ALA A 117 13.54 -10.71 5.18
CA ALA A 117 13.30 -10.31 3.79
C ALA A 117 11.89 -10.69 3.38
N GLN A 118 11.11 -9.71 2.94
CA GLN A 118 9.81 -9.96 2.30
C GLN A 118 10.04 -10.24 0.81
N THR A 119 9.15 -11.01 0.21
CA THR A 119 9.13 -11.22 -1.24
C THR A 119 7.84 -10.68 -1.81
N LEU A 120 7.92 -10.17 -3.03
CA LEU A 120 6.77 -9.96 -3.90
C LEU A 120 6.84 -11.00 -5.02
N VAL A 121 5.70 -11.53 -5.39
CA VAL A 121 5.60 -12.63 -6.35
C VAL A 121 4.44 -12.37 -7.29
N LEU A 122 4.70 -12.42 -8.59
CA LEU A 122 3.69 -12.41 -9.65
C LEU A 122 3.74 -13.76 -10.38
N ASP A 123 2.58 -14.34 -10.61
CA ASP A 123 2.46 -15.53 -11.46
C ASP A 123 2.63 -15.15 -12.94
N LYS A 124 3.00 -16.12 -13.78
CA LYS A 124 3.14 -15.92 -15.23
C LYS A 124 1.89 -15.32 -15.87
N SER A 125 0.72 -15.79 -15.48
CA SER A 125 -0.56 -15.25 -15.96
C SER A 125 -0.79 -13.79 -15.62
N ASP A 126 -0.26 -13.31 -14.48
CA ASP A 126 -0.34 -11.92 -14.09
C ASP A 126 0.70 -11.07 -14.82
N VAL A 127 1.89 -11.62 -15.05
CA VAL A 127 2.93 -10.99 -15.89
C VAL A 127 2.41 -10.74 -17.31
N GLU A 128 1.72 -11.70 -17.91
CA GLU A 128 1.14 -11.57 -19.25
C GLU A 128 0.08 -10.47 -19.32
N LYS A 129 -0.70 -10.26 -18.27
CA LYS A 129 -1.68 -9.15 -18.20
C LYS A 129 -1.03 -7.78 -18.07
N LEU A 130 0.10 -7.71 -17.38
CA LEU A 130 0.80 -6.46 -17.06
C LEU A 130 1.67 -5.97 -18.21
N LYS A 131 2.26 -6.87 -19.00
CA LYS A 131 3.26 -6.57 -20.00
C LYS A 131 2.79 -5.53 -21.02
N GLY A 132 3.62 -4.49 -21.25
CA GLY A 132 3.36 -3.38 -22.18
C GLY A 132 2.24 -2.43 -21.72
N ARG A 133 1.86 -2.46 -20.42
CA ARG A 133 0.77 -1.65 -19.87
C ARG A 133 1.26 -0.51 -19.00
N ASN A 134 0.44 0.54 -18.93
CA ASN A 134 0.56 1.65 -18.01
C ASN A 134 -0.08 1.26 -16.67
N ILE A 135 0.74 1.14 -15.64
CA ILE A 135 0.35 0.61 -14.34
C ILE A 135 0.28 1.72 -13.30
N CYS A 136 -0.82 1.77 -12.55
CA CYS A 136 -0.86 2.51 -11.29
C CYS A 136 -0.69 1.54 -10.13
N ILE A 137 0.26 1.82 -9.23
CA ILE A 137 0.46 1.07 -7.99
C ILE A 137 -0.44 1.67 -6.91
N ILE A 138 -1.22 0.82 -6.22
CA ILE A 138 -2.10 1.21 -5.11
C ILE A 138 -1.67 0.49 -3.83
N ASP A 139 -1.48 1.23 -2.73
CA ASP A 139 -1.25 0.64 -1.40
C ASP A 139 -2.14 1.31 -0.34
N ASP A 140 -2.25 0.72 0.85
CA ASP A 140 -2.99 1.33 1.98
C ASP A 140 -2.14 2.38 2.71
N VAL A 141 -0.89 2.04 3.03
CA VAL A 141 0.07 2.91 3.73
C VAL A 141 1.45 2.77 3.11
N VAL A 142 2.02 3.89 2.72
CA VAL A 142 3.44 3.97 2.34
C VAL A 142 4.22 4.53 3.53
N SER A 143 5.13 3.71 4.09
CA SER A 143 6.02 4.06 5.20
C SER A 143 7.40 4.46 4.64
N THR A 144 8.35 3.55 4.58
CA THR A 144 9.66 3.79 3.93
C THR A 144 9.66 3.55 2.43
N GLY A 145 8.52 3.12 1.89
CA GLY A 145 8.37 2.82 0.46
C GLY A 145 8.95 1.47 0.01
N GLY A 146 9.42 0.64 0.94
CA GLY A 146 10.06 -0.64 0.57
C GLY A 146 9.21 -1.52 -0.35
N SER A 147 7.92 -1.73 -0.01
CA SER A 147 6.98 -2.51 -0.85
C SER A 147 6.73 -1.83 -2.20
N LEU A 148 6.56 -0.51 -2.19
CA LEU A 148 6.31 0.30 -3.37
C LEU A 148 7.49 0.24 -4.36
N ILE A 149 8.71 0.47 -3.85
CA ILE A 149 9.96 0.40 -4.64
C ILE A 149 10.19 -1.01 -5.16
N GLY A 150 9.96 -2.03 -4.33
CA GLY A 150 10.09 -3.42 -4.76
C GLY A 150 9.11 -3.78 -5.88
N LEU A 151 7.86 -3.32 -5.78
CA LEU A 151 6.86 -3.54 -6.82
C LEU A 151 7.22 -2.79 -8.11
N GLU A 152 7.67 -1.54 -8.00
CA GLU A 152 8.16 -0.77 -9.15
C GLU A 152 9.33 -1.46 -9.85
N ASN A 153 10.30 -1.99 -9.09
CA ASN A 153 11.44 -2.73 -9.65
C ASN A 153 11.00 -4.03 -10.34
N MET A 154 10.03 -4.74 -9.77
CA MET A 154 9.45 -5.94 -10.38
C MET A 154 8.75 -5.61 -11.71
N LEU A 155 7.92 -4.56 -11.73
CA LEU A 155 7.19 -4.12 -12.93
C LEU A 155 8.14 -3.69 -14.05
N LYS A 156 9.23 -2.99 -13.73
CA LYS A 156 10.28 -2.65 -14.71
C LYS A 156 10.92 -3.88 -15.37
N LYS A 157 11.07 -5.00 -14.65
CA LYS A 157 11.65 -6.25 -15.20
C LYS A 157 10.72 -6.94 -16.19
N ILE A 158 9.45 -6.66 -16.16
CA ILE A 158 8.42 -7.29 -17.02
C ILE A 158 7.89 -6.35 -18.12
N ASP A 159 8.64 -5.29 -18.42
CA ASP A 159 8.33 -4.35 -19.50
C ASP A 159 6.97 -3.65 -19.31
N CYS A 160 6.75 -3.11 -18.09
CA CYS A 160 5.60 -2.26 -17.76
C CYS A 160 6.06 -0.84 -17.49
N GLU A 161 5.19 0.13 -17.71
CA GLU A 161 5.40 1.50 -17.29
C GLU A 161 4.59 1.81 -16.02
N VAL A 162 5.26 2.30 -14.96
CA VAL A 162 4.58 2.78 -13.75
C VAL A 162 4.30 4.26 -13.93
N VAL A 163 3.06 4.59 -14.26
CA VAL A 163 2.60 5.96 -14.54
C VAL A 163 2.07 6.67 -13.30
N CYS A 164 1.73 5.91 -12.25
CA CYS A 164 1.20 6.44 -11.00
C CYS A 164 1.53 5.54 -9.81
N LYS A 165 1.68 6.17 -8.66
CA LYS A 165 1.69 5.51 -7.35
C LYS A 165 0.72 6.24 -6.45
N ALA A 166 -0.20 5.52 -5.79
CA ALA A 166 -1.16 6.12 -4.88
C ALA A 166 -1.33 5.29 -3.61
N ALA A 167 -1.58 5.96 -2.50
CA ALA A 167 -1.88 5.34 -1.21
C ALA A 167 -2.94 6.14 -0.45
N VAL A 168 -3.56 5.52 0.55
CA VAL A 168 -4.42 6.28 1.46
C VAL A 168 -3.56 7.17 2.35
N LEU A 169 -2.49 6.61 2.93
CA LEU A 169 -1.65 7.31 3.89
C LEU A 169 -0.17 7.29 3.50
N LEU A 170 0.48 8.43 3.69
CA LEU A 170 1.93 8.55 3.73
C LEU A 170 2.37 8.62 5.21
N GLU A 171 2.99 7.56 5.72
CA GLU A 171 3.58 7.56 7.06
C GLU A 171 4.89 8.35 7.07
N GLU A 172 5.08 9.22 8.07
CA GLU A 172 6.28 10.08 8.18
C GLU A 172 7.51 9.28 8.65
N ALA A 173 7.82 8.18 7.93
CA ALA A 173 8.84 7.20 8.26
C ALA A 173 10.01 7.13 7.25
N GLY A 174 10.06 8.03 6.27
CA GLY A 174 11.23 8.20 5.42
C GLY A 174 11.05 7.99 3.91
N TYR A 175 9.82 7.83 3.39
CA TYR A 175 9.59 7.98 1.95
C TYR A 175 9.60 9.46 1.59
N ASP A 176 10.60 9.90 0.81
CA ASP A 176 10.91 11.31 0.55
C ASP A 176 10.76 11.72 -0.94
N LYS A 177 10.14 10.85 -1.76
CA LYS A 177 9.91 11.15 -3.18
C LYS A 177 8.58 11.87 -3.38
N ASP A 178 8.56 12.84 -4.32
CA ASP A 178 7.38 13.63 -4.69
C ASP A 178 6.53 12.94 -5.78
N ASP A 179 6.57 11.60 -5.87
CA ASP A 179 5.93 10.82 -6.92
C ASP A 179 4.77 9.92 -6.42
N LEU A 180 4.26 10.22 -5.22
CA LEU A 180 3.17 9.49 -4.58
C LEU A 180 1.95 10.39 -4.37
N VAL A 181 0.82 9.97 -4.92
CA VAL A 181 -0.49 10.53 -4.58
C VAL A 181 -0.93 9.92 -3.25
N TYR A 182 -1.30 10.72 -2.27
CA TYR A 182 -1.82 10.25 -0.98
C TYR A 182 -2.89 11.19 -0.43
N LEU A 183 -3.77 10.66 0.40
CA LEU A 183 -4.89 11.43 0.94
C LEU A 183 -4.54 12.15 2.22
N GLU A 184 -3.72 11.53 3.08
CA GLU A 184 -3.35 12.13 4.38
C GLU A 184 -1.99 11.61 4.86
N LYS A 185 -1.33 12.40 5.71
CA LYS A 185 -0.10 12.00 6.40
C LYS A 185 -0.43 11.25 7.69
N LEU A 186 0.37 10.22 7.98
CA LEU A 186 0.29 9.46 9.21
C LEU A 186 1.54 9.70 10.05
N PRO A 187 1.43 10.33 11.25
CA PRO A 187 2.59 10.59 12.07
C PRO A 187 3.15 9.32 12.70
N ILE A 188 4.45 9.32 12.94
CA ILE A 188 5.11 8.35 13.80
C ILE A 188 5.24 8.91 15.23
N PHE A 189 5.37 8.04 16.23
CA PHE A 189 5.41 8.42 17.63
C PHE A 189 6.68 7.88 18.30
N LYS A 190 7.20 8.66 19.26
CA LYS A 190 8.21 8.15 20.18
C LYS A 190 7.49 7.49 21.35
N PRO A 191 7.87 6.26 21.72
CA PRO A 191 7.34 5.63 22.93
C PRO A 191 7.62 6.51 24.16
N LYS A 192 6.62 6.69 25.02
CA LYS A 192 6.85 7.30 26.34
C LYS A 192 7.61 6.29 27.20
N ASN A 193 8.67 6.74 27.85
CA ASN A 193 9.43 5.97 28.84
C ASN A 193 8.56 5.67 30.06
#